data_a1738e54fc92a0be8a43db92fc3be8e9
#
_entry.id   a1738e54fc92a0be8a43db92fc3be8e9
#
_cell.length_a   1.000
_cell.length_b   1.000
_cell.length_c   1.000
_cell.angle_alpha   90.00
_cell.angle_beta   90.00
_cell.angle_gamma   90.00
#
_symmetry.space_group_name_H-M   'P 1'
#
loop_
_entity.id
_entity.type
_entity.pdbx_description
1 polymer ?
#
loop_
_entity_poly.entity_id
_entity_poly.type
_entity_poly.pdbx_seq_one_letter_code
_entity_poly.pdbx_strand_id
1 'polypeptide(L)'
;MRPVRDEAATGALAPVADYLAELHARAAALTDGKPADYIPELGKADPSLFGIALASVDGQVYAVGDADSAFTIQSVSKPFMYGYALQHFGREAVLKRVGVEPTGEAFNAIVLDEVANRPFNPMVNAGAIAVAELMEGATQDERIANMLALFSSLAGRDLDIDEAVFRSELATGHRNRAIAYMMLNTGMIKRDPSEVLDVYFRQCSVIVTARDLAIMAATLANDGTNPITGETVYEAQYVRDVLTVMNSCGMYDYAGEWAYEVGMPAKSGVSGCIIAVIPGQIGLAVFSPAIDAIGNSVRGIRVCQELSKEFELHVFNNRTNVRSVIRRDYRADVVRSNRLRTPEERKILAEKGGEVAVLEAQGALFFGSTEQLMRRLTQLASNARYLIVHFKRVHLADTAARKLIVRAARSLAGGETELAFASIAHDGPLDHLAQALTQQEGEPLVRMFRDTDAALEWCENQLLARTTQAGFETKFALSAINLFAGLTPQECRLVESVVQPLMFDKGEVIIREGADANLFFVLARGTVSVQIRVPGQGDRKKRVASIGPGLSFGEMALLDGGKRSADIVADERVICYGLRVEQLRELTVEHPNIMITILGNLTREFSERLRHANEEIGVLE
;
A
#
# COMPACT_ATOMS: atom_id res chain seq x y z
N MET A 1 15.72 0.02 20.57
CA MET A 1 15.26 1.42 20.58
C MET A 1 15.78 2.09 19.31
N ARG A 2 14.93 2.38 18.32
CA ARG A 2 15.28 3.31 17.25
C ARG A 2 15.08 4.73 17.81
N PRO A 3 16.01 5.67 17.66
CA PRO A 3 15.81 7.02 18.14
C PRO A 3 14.65 7.68 17.39
N VAL A 4 13.77 8.36 18.11
CA VAL A 4 12.78 9.27 17.55
C VAL A 4 13.55 10.25 16.64
N ARG A 5 13.29 10.23 15.34
CA ARG A 5 13.89 11.20 14.41
C ARG A 5 13.14 12.51 14.56
N ASP A 6 13.72 13.41 15.31
CA ASP A 6 13.28 14.80 15.42
C ASP A 6 13.82 15.54 14.17
N GLU A 7 12.99 15.75 13.14
CA GLU A 7 13.41 16.44 11.91
C GLU A 7 13.57 17.97 12.06
N ALA A 8 13.42 18.51 13.25
CA ALA A 8 13.70 19.93 13.50
C ALA A 8 15.18 20.33 13.32
N ALA A 9 16.08 19.37 13.04
CA ALA A 9 17.55 19.60 13.01
C ALA A 9 18.19 19.53 11.60
N THR A 10 17.44 19.25 10.53
CA THR A 10 18.01 19.27 9.17
C THR A 10 17.15 20.16 8.28
N GLY A 11 17.72 21.22 7.71
CA GLY A 11 17.09 22.20 6.83
C GLY A 11 16.53 21.61 5.51
N ALA A 12 15.88 20.46 5.57
CA ALA A 12 15.10 19.84 4.53
C ALA A 12 13.65 20.29 4.69
N LEU A 13 13.00 20.68 3.60
CA LEU A 13 11.58 20.99 3.49
C LEU A 13 10.75 19.94 4.22
N ALA A 14 10.04 20.32 5.29
CA ALA A 14 9.11 19.49 6.04
C ALA A 14 7.68 20.04 5.88
N PRO A 15 6.99 19.79 4.74
CA PRO A 15 5.71 20.43 4.40
C PRO A 15 4.61 20.24 5.45
N VAL A 16 4.63 19.10 6.18
CA VAL A 16 3.67 18.82 7.25
C VAL A 16 3.94 19.69 8.48
N ALA A 17 5.20 19.86 8.87
CA ALA A 17 5.56 20.71 10.01
C ALA A 17 5.24 22.18 9.73
N ASP A 18 5.55 22.67 8.52
CA ASP A 18 5.25 24.04 8.10
C ASP A 18 3.73 24.29 8.10
N TYR A 19 2.96 23.37 7.55
CA TYR A 19 1.49 23.45 7.58
C TYR A 19 0.93 23.47 9.01
N LEU A 20 1.43 22.60 9.89
CA LEU A 20 0.99 22.57 11.29
C LEU A 20 1.34 23.89 12.01
N ALA A 21 2.49 24.50 11.71
CA ALA A 21 2.87 25.80 12.26
C ALA A 21 1.93 26.93 11.78
N GLU A 22 1.57 26.95 10.50
CA GLU A 22 0.60 27.89 9.95
C GLU A 22 -0.81 27.69 10.58
N LEU A 23 -1.24 26.44 10.69
CA LEU A 23 -2.53 26.08 11.30
C LEU A 23 -2.58 26.50 12.78
N HIS A 24 -1.48 26.24 13.52
CA HIS A 24 -1.33 26.67 14.89
C HIS A 24 -1.43 28.20 15.00
N ALA A 25 -0.72 28.96 14.18
CA ALA A 25 -0.77 30.40 14.20
C ALA A 25 -2.18 30.97 13.93
N ARG A 26 -2.92 30.37 13.00
CA ARG A 26 -4.32 30.75 12.71
C ARG A 26 -5.27 30.44 13.87
N ALA A 27 -5.17 29.24 14.44
CA ALA A 27 -6.05 28.82 15.54
C ALA A 27 -5.71 29.50 16.88
N ALA A 28 -4.45 29.90 17.09
CA ALA A 28 -4.03 30.64 18.29
C ALA A 28 -4.78 31.97 18.49
N ALA A 29 -5.29 32.58 17.41
CA ALA A 29 -6.08 33.79 17.47
C ALA A 29 -7.45 33.61 18.16
N LEU A 30 -7.92 32.38 18.33
CA LEU A 30 -9.18 32.08 19.06
C LEU A 30 -8.93 32.15 20.57
N THR A 31 -9.67 33.01 21.24
CA THR A 31 -9.55 33.24 22.70
C THR A 31 -10.81 32.90 23.48
N ASP A 32 -11.81 32.34 22.79
CA ASP A 32 -13.07 31.92 23.41
C ASP A 32 -12.87 30.70 24.31
N GLY A 33 -13.81 30.52 25.25
CA GLY A 33 -13.78 29.43 26.22
C GLY A 33 -13.02 29.78 27.52
N LYS A 34 -13.01 28.80 28.43
CA LYS A 34 -12.28 28.88 29.72
C LYS A 34 -11.83 27.48 30.15
N PRO A 35 -10.79 27.34 31.01
CA PRO A 35 -10.46 26.05 31.61
C PRO A 35 -11.63 25.47 32.41
N ALA A 36 -11.71 24.15 32.50
CA ALA A 36 -12.70 23.45 33.33
C ALA A 36 -12.51 23.82 34.80
N ASP A 37 -13.53 24.34 35.46
CA ASP A 37 -13.47 24.84 36.84
C ASP A 37 -14.19 23.93 37.88
N TYR A 38 -14.89 22.90 37.44
CA TYR A 38 -15.58 21.96 38.32
C TYR A 38 -14.64 20.97 39.04
N ILE A 39 -13.39 20.81 38.53
CA ILE A 39 -12.28 20.19 39.23
C ILE A 39 -11.29 21.32 39.54
N PRO A 40 -11.11 21.72 40.82
CA PRO A 40 -10.34 22.93 41.19
C PRO A 40 -8.91 22.96 40.60
N GLU A 41 -8.22 21.80 40.48
CA GLU A 41 -6.87 21.73 39.93
C GLU A 41 -6.85 22.01 38.42
N LEU A 42 -7.85 21.58 37.65
CA LEU A 42 -7.94 21.89 36.22
C LEU A 42 -8.21 23.38 35.96
N GLY A 43 -8.91 24.05 36.85
CA GLY A 43 -9.18 25.49 36.77
C GLY A 43 -7.95 26.38 36.88
N LYS A 44 -6.79 25.82 37.30
CA LYS A 44 -5.49 26.51 37.36
C LYS A 44 -4.71 26.50 36.05
N ALA A 45 -5.19 25.76 35.04
CA ALA A 45 -4.51 25.65 33.78
C ALA A 45 -4.42 27.01 33.06
N ASP A 46 -3.26 27.30 32.45
CA ASP A 46 -3.07 28.50 31.66
C ASP A 46 -3.85 28.40 30.34
N PRO A 47 -4.89 29.23 30.11
CA PRO A 47 -5.72 29.18 28.90
C PRO A 47 -4.95 29.57 27.61
N SER A 48 -3.76 30.15 27.73
CA SER A 48 -2.94 30.50 26.58
C SER A 48 -2.21 29.30 25.95
N LEU A 49 -2.01 28.22 26.70
CA LEU A 49 -1.35 27.02 26.21
C LEU A 49 -2.09 26.46 25.00
N PHE A 50 -1.30 26.12 23.97
CA PHE A 50 -1.82 25.54 22.75
C PHE A 50 -0.75 24.72 22.02
N GLY A 51 -0.99 23.42 21.87
CA GLY A 51 -0.10 22.51 21.17
C GLY A 51 -0.87 21.59 20.24
N ILE A 52 -0.25 21.26 19.09
CA ILE A 52 -0.75 20.29 18.13
C ILE A 52 0.35 19.24 17.92
N ALA A 53 0.00 17.97 17.98
CA ALA A 53 0.88 16.85 17.64
C ALA A 53 0.18 15.87 16.70
N LEU A 54 0.93 15.35 15.74
CA LEU A 54 0.52 14.37 14.77
C LEU A 54 1.54 13.23 14.75
N ALA A 55 1.10 11.98 14.82
CA ALA A 55 1.95 10.81 14.68
C ALA A 55 1.44 9.92 13.54
N SER A 56 2.32 9.52 12.63
CA SER A 56 1.97 8.61 11.53
C SER A 56 2.13 7.15 11.94
N VAL A 57 1.47 6.24 11.20
CA VAL A 57 1.55 4.80 11.45
C VAL A 57 2.94 4.21 11.18
N ASP A 58 3.83 4.93 10.49
CA ASP A 58 5.23 4.56 10.27
C ASP A 58 6.20 5.19 11.30
N GLY A 59 5.66 5.86 12.33
CA GLY A 59 6.42 6.34 13.49
C GLY A 59 7.02 7.74 13.37
N GLN A 60 6.63 8.56 12.36
CA GLN A 60 7.01 9.97 12.32
C GLN A 60 6.11 10.80 13.24
N VAL A 61 6.69 11.71 14.01
CA VAL A 61 5.95 12.58 14.93
C VAL A 61 6.28 14.05 14.63
N TYR A 62 5.23 14.82 14.37
CA TYR A 62 5.28 16.27 14.16
C TYR A 62 4.59 16.97 15.33
N ALA A 63 5.18 18.03 15.85
CA ALA A 63 4.63 18.77 16.98
C ALA A 63 4.92 20.26 16.85
N VAL A 64 3.95 21.09 17.24
CA VAL A 64 4.08 22.57 17.21
C VAL A 64 3.41 23.18 18.45
N GLY A 65 3.88 24.34 18.85
CA GLY A 65 3.40 25.04 20.04
C GLY A 65 3.72 24.28 21.33
N ASP A 66 2.81 24.32 22.30
CA ASP A 66 2.97 23.73 23.63
C ASP A 66 2.68 22.22 23.66
N ALA A 67 3.06 21.49 22.60
CA ALA A 67 2.75 20.06 22.44
C ALA A 67 3.43 19.16 23.47
N ASP A 68 4.49 19.62 24.11
CA ASP A 68 5.24 18.92 25.16
C ASP A 68 4.85 19.39 26.58
N SER A 69 3.89 20.32 26.71
CA SER A 69 3.32 20.71 28.01
C SER A 69 2.55 19.55 28.63
N ALA A 70 2.83 19.30 29.91
CA ALA A 70 2.17 18.22 30.66
C ALA A 70 0.77 18.64 31.12
N PHE A 71 -0.19 17.70 30.99
CA PHE A 71 -1.57 17.85 31.48
C PHE A 71 -2.14 16.46 31.79
N THR A 72 -3.30 16.40 32.46
CA THR A 72 -3.94 15.12 32.78
C THR A 72 -4.84 14.67 31.64
N ILE A 73 -4.80 13.35 31.31
CA ILE A 73 -5.48 12.75 30.16
C ILE A 73 -7.01 12.87 30.19
N GLN A 74 -7.60 12.88 31.38
CA GLN A 74 -9.03 12.99 31.63
C GLN A 74 -9.85 11.99 30.78
N SER A 75 -10.96 12.42 30.20
CA SER A 75 -11.86 11.57 29.39
C SER A 75 -11.23 11.03 28.11
N VAL A 76 -10.06 11.50 27.69
CA VAL A 76 -9.33 10.91 26.55
C VAL A 76 -8.81 9.50 26.88
N SER A 77 -8.73 9.14 28.16
CA SER A 77 -8.37 7.78 28.62
C SER A 77 -9.41 6.70 28.30
N LYS A 78 -10.67 7.07 28.13
CA LYS A 78 -11.82 6.13 28.02
C LYS A 78 -11.74 5.14 26.85
N PRO A 79 -11.43 5.56 25.61
CA PRO A 79 -11.31 4.61 24.49
C PRO A 79 -10.22 3.56 24.72
N PHE A 80 -9.12 3.93 25.34
CA PHE A 80 -8.02 3.00 25.62
C PHE A 80 -8.40 1.95 26.67
N MET A 81 -9.06 2.36 27.74
CA MET A 81 -9.58 1.43 28.73
C MET A 81 -10.69 0.52 28.16
N TYR A 82 -11.52 1.03 27.25
CA TYR A 82 -12.50 0.22 26.54
C TYR A 82 -11.82 -0.81 25.62
N GLY A 83 -10.76 -0.42 24.93
CA GLY A 83 -9.91 -1.34 24.16
C GLY A 83 -9.32 -2.44 25.02
N TYR A 84 -8.81 -2.11 26.21
CA TYR A 84 -8.34 -3.08 27.20
C TYR A 84 -9.42 -4.09 27.59
N ALA A 85 -10.60 -3.59 27.93
CA ALA A 85 -11.72 -4.47 28.33
C ALA A 85 -12.12 -5.43 27.19
N LEU A 86 -12.16 -4.95 25.94
CA LEU A 86 -12.46 -5.78 24.77
C LEU A 86 -11.37 -6.84 24.54
N GLN A 87 -10.10 -6.47 24.70
CA GLN A 87 -8.95 -7.36 24.51
C GLN A 87 -8.94 -8.51 25.52
N HIS A 88 -9.23 -8.23 26.79
CA HIS A 88 -9.13 -9.21 27.88
C HIS A 88 -10.41 -10.03 28.08
N PHE A 89 -11.58 -9.45 27.87
CA PHE A 89 -12.86 -10.09 28.17
C PHE A 89 -13.70 -10.42 26.92
N GLY A 90 -13.34 -9.90 25.77
CA GLY A 90 -14.07 -10.06 24.51
C GLY A 90 -15.37 -9.26 24.45
N ARG A 91 -15.86 -9.08 23.23
CA ARG A 91 -17.03 -8.23 22.91
C ARG A 91 -18.28 -8.62 23.69
N GLU A 92 -18.61 -9.92 23.77
CA GLU A 92 -19.85 -10.39 24.40
C GLU A 92 -19.91 -10.07 25.89
N ALA A 93 -18.79 -10.27 26.61
CA ALA A 93 -18.74 -9.99 28.04
C ALA A 93 -18.79 -8.50 28.35
N VAL A 94 -18.11 -7.67 27.54
CA VAL A 94 -18.10 -6.21 27.69
C VAL A 94 -19.47 -5.63 27.38
N LEU A 95 -20.15 -6.09 26.34
CA LEU A 95 -21.51 -5.63 25.97
C LEU A 95 -22.57 -5.95 27.04
N LYS A 96 -22.35 -6.92 27.90
CA LYS A 96 -23.21 -7.15 29.07
C LYS A 96 -23.05 -6.07 30.16
N ARG A 97 -21.93 -5.35 30.16
CA ARG A 97 -21.60 -4.33 31.16
C ARG A 97 -21.83 -2.89 30.66
N VAL A 98 -21.59 -2.64 29.38
CA VAL A 98 -21.71 -1.32 28.76
C VAL A 98 -22.20 -1.47 27.33
N GLY A 99 -23.16 -0.62 26.92
CA GLY A 99 -23.67 -0.54 25.55
C GLY A 99 -22.72 0.19 24.62
N VAL A 100 -23.22 0.52 23.44
CA VAL A 100 -22.47 1.25 22.38
C VAL A 100 -23.29 2.39 21.78
N GLU A 101 -24.47 2.68 22.34
CA GLU A 101 -25.43 3.64 21.79
C GLU A 101 -25.12 5.08 22.24
N PRO A 102 -25.21 6.07 21.34
CA PRO A 102 -25.19 7.48 21.72
C PRO A 102 -26.44 7.83 22.59
N THR A 103 -26.25 8.72 23.55
CA THR A 103 -27.35 9.03 24.52
C THR A 103 -28.09 10.31 24.18
N GLY A 104 -27.47 11.30 23.56
CA GLY A 104 -27.97 12.66 23.46
C GLY A 104 -28.03 13.39 24.81
N GLU A 105 -27.49 12.79 25.89
CA GLU A 105 -27.44 13.33 27.24
C GLU A 105 -26.02 13.76 27.61
N ALA A 106 -25.89 14.67 28.56
CA ALA A 106 -24.59 15.11 29.03
C ALA A 106 -23.73 13.94 29.50
N PHE A 107 -22.41 13.98 29.21
CA PHE A 107 -21.44 12.90 29.47
C PHE A 107 -21.41 12.42 30.94
N ASN A 108 -21.87 13.23 31.86
CA ASN A 108 -21.96 12.97 33.30
C ASN A 108 -23.41 12.79 33.79
N ALA A 109 -24.35 12.53 32.88
CA ALA A 109 -25.74 12.24 33.24
C ALA A 109 -25.84 10.97 34.09
N ILE A 110 -26.80 10.99 35.05
CA ILE A 110 -27.08 9.84 35.92
C ILE A 110 -28.24 9.05 35.30
N VAL A 111 -27.96 8.42 34.15
CA VAL A 111 -28.93 7.62 33.38
C VAL A 111 -28.30 6.29 32.94
N LEU A 112 -29.11 5.24 32.96
CA LEU A 112 -28.81 3.92 32.42
C LEU A 112 -29.87 3.54 31.40
N ASP A 113 -29.57 2.59 30.52
CA ASP A 113 -30.53 1.96 29.63
C ASP A 113 -31.66 1.33 30.47
N GLU A 114 -32.91 1.73 30.24
CA GLU A 114 -34.07 1.29 31.04
C GLU A 114 -34.34 -0.21 30.93
N VAL A 115 -33.93 -0.85 29.83
CA VAL A 115 -34.16 -2.28 29.57
C VAL A 115 -33.04 -3.13 30.14
N ALA A 116 -31.80 -2.76 29.86
CA ALA A 116 -30.63 -3.54 30.24
C ALA A 116 -30.02 -3.10 31.58
N ASN A 117 -30.43 -1.97 32.15
CA ASN A 117 -29.88 -1.34 33.37
C ASN A 117 -28.35 -1.09 33.28
N ARG A 118 -27.82 -0.96 32.10
CA ARG A 118 -26.38 -0.74 31.84
C ARG A 118 -26.12 0.66 31.30
N PRO A 119 -24.90 1.20 31.43
CA PRO A 119 -24.50 2.43 30.75
C PRO A 119 -24.63 2.32 29.22
N PHE A 120 -25.04 3.40 28.58
CA PHE A 120 -25.29 3.45 27.14
C PHE A 120 -24.02 3.19 26.29
N ASN A 121 -22.89 3.79 26.69
CA ASN A 121 -21.63 3.60 26.00
C ASN A 121 -20.42 3.88 26.92
N PRO A 122 -19.19 3.44 26.57
CA PRO A 122 -18.01 3.60 27.41
C PRO A 122 -17.43 5.02 27.42
N MET A 123 -17.94 5.94 26.59
CA MET A 123 -17.45 7.32 26.49
C MET A 123 -18.11 8.28 27.48
N VAL A 124 -19.26 7.90 28.07
CA VAL A 124 -19.88 8.59 29.21
C VAL A 124 -19.30 8.10 30.54
N ASN A 125 -19.45 8.90 31.62
CA ASN A 125 -18.84 8.55 32.91
C ASN A 125 -19.34 7.22 33.47
N ALA A 126 -20.65 6.96 33.40
CA ALA A 126 -21.21 5.68 33.86
C ALA A 126 -20.54 4.47 33.16
N GLY A 127 -20.40 4.53 31.83
CA GLY A 127 -19.74 3.48 31.07
C GLY A 127 -18.25 3.33 31.37
N ALA A 128 -17.54 4.44 31.51
CA ALA A 128 -16.13 4.45 31.85
C ALA A 128 -15.87 3.85 33.25
N ILE A 129 -16.74 4.14 34.25
CA ILE A 129 -16.68 3.55 35.59
C ILE A 129 -16.93 2.04 35.52
N ALA A 130 -17.94 1.59 34.74
CA ALA A 130 -18.22 0.17 34.55
C ALA A 130 -17.02 -0.57 33.86
N VAL A 131 -16.33 0.11 32.93
CA VAL A 131 -15.12 -0.43 32.29
C VAL A 131 -13.93 -0.44 33.25
N ALA A 132 -13.76 0.59 34.11
CA ALA A 132 -12.70 0.64 35.10
C ALA A 132 -12.77 -0.53 36.11
N GLU A 133 -13.97 -1.03 36.42
CA GLU A 133 -14.14 -2.25 37.24
C GLU A 133 -13.47 -3.48 36.61
N LEU A 134 -13.38 -3.54 35.28
CA LEU A 134 -12.80 -4.67 34.54
C LEU A 134 -11.26 -4.70 34.55
N MET A 135 -10.61 -3.67 35.12
CA MET A 135 -9.14 -3.70 35.26
C MET A 135 -8.73 -4.85 36.15
N GLU A 136 -7.85 -5.73 35.63
CA GLU A 136 -7.36 -6.91 36.32
C GLU A 136 -6.28 -6.56 37.34
N GLY A 137 -6.20 -7.34 38.40
CA GLY A 137 -5.25 -7.25 39.51
C GLY A 137 -5.83 -7.87 40.76
N ALA A 138 -5.02 -8.62 41.53
CA ALA A 138 -5.44 -9.26 42.79
C ALA A 138 -5.62 -8.21 43.90
N THR A 139 -4.83 -7.13 43.85
CA THR A 139 -4.90 -6.00 44.77
C THR A 139 -5.26 -4.69 44.05
N GLN A 140 -5.60 -3.67 44.82
CA GLN A 140 -5.85 -2.34 44.28
C GLN A 140 -4.59 -1.75 43.59
N ASP A 141 -3.44 -1.91 44.26
CA ASP A 141 -2.15 -1.44 43.73
C ASP A 141 -1.77 -2.13 42.41
N GLU A 142 -2.05 -3.43 42.27
CA GLU A 142 -1.83 -4.15 41.01
C GLU A 142 -2.74 -3.64 39.88
N ARG A 143 -4.01 -3.32 40.17
CA ARG A 143 -4.93 -2.75 39.17
C ARG A 143 -4.43 -1.40 38.68
N ILE A 144 -3.97 -0.54 39.61
CA ILE A 144 -3.42 0.77 39.28
C ILE A 144 -2.12 0.62 38.46
N ALA A 145 -1.26 -0.30 38.85
CA ALA A 145 -0.01 -0.58 38.13
C ALA A 145 -0.30 -1.11 36.70
N ASN A 146 -1.24 -2.04 36.53
CA ASN A 146 -1.64 -2.57 35.22
C ASN A 146 -2.28 -1.51 34.33
N MET A 147 -3.12 -0.62 34.88
CA MET A 147 -3.67 0.52 34.17
C MET A 147 -2.57 1.46 33.68
N LEU A 148 -1.61 1.80 34.56
CA LEU A 148 -0.50 2.68 34.21
C LEU A 148 0.41 2.05 33.17
N ALA A 149 0.68 0.74 33.27
CA ALA A 149 1.45 -0.02 32.27
C ALA A 149 0.77 0.00 30.89
N LEU A 150 -0.56 -0.16 30.83
CA LEU A 150 -1.34 -0.03 29.59
C LEU A 150 -1.11 1.33 28.91
N PHE A 151 -1.27 2.43 29.65
CA PHE A 151 -1.07 3.78 29.08
C PHE A 151 0.38 4.02 28.69
N SER A 152 1.35 3.48 29.45
CA SER A 152 2.78 3.56 29.14
C SER A 152 3.12 2.80 27.84
N SER A 153 2.58 1.59 27.63
CA SER A 153 2.71 0.85 26.37
C SER A 153 2.12 1.62 25.18
N LEU A 154 0.96 2.24 25.38
CA LEU A 154 0.31 3.05 24.32
C LEU A 154 1.08 4.31 23.97
N ALA A 155 1.67 4.99 24.96
CA ALA A 155 2.50 6.18 24.76
C ALA A 155 3.93 5.86 24.27
N GLY A 156 4.40 4.63 24.48
CA GLY A 156 5.77 4.21 24.19
C GLY A 156 6.81 4.74 25.19
N ARG A 157 6.38 5.19 26.35
CA ARG A 157 7.23 5.63 27.47
C ARG A 157 6.51 5.47 28.81
N ASP A 158 7.27 5.48 29.89
CA ASP A 158 6.70 5.47 31.24
C ASP A 158 5.90 6.75 31.51
N LEU A 159 4.69 6.56 32.01
CA LEU A 159 3.78 7.63 32.45
C LEU A 159 3.61 7.59 33.96
N ASP A 160 3.10 8.69 34.53
CA ASP A 160 2.85 8.84 35.95
C ASP A 160 1.47 9.47 36.23
N ILE A 161 1.06 9.50 37.48
CA ILE A 161 -0.25 10.01 37.93
C ILE A 161 -0.04 11.35 38.64
N ASP A 162 -0.85 12.37 38.28
CA ASP A 162 -0.94 13.61 39.02
C ASP A 162 -1.74 13.41 40.31
N GLU A 163 -1.03 13.25 41.42
CA GLU A 163 -1.64 13.04 42.73
C GLU A 163 -2.46 14.25 43.21
N ALA A 164 -2.18 15.48 42.76
CA ALA A 164 -2.96 16.66 43.13
C ALA A 164 -4.30 16.67 42.41
N VAL A 165 -4.30 16.38 41.11
CA VAL A 165 -5.56 16.24 40.34
C VAL A 165 -6.36 15.05 40.82
N PHE A 166 -5.74 13.90 41.09
CA PHE A 166 -6.40 12.73 41.63
C PHE A 166 -7.12 13.04 42.94
N ARG A 167 -6.44 13.68 43.92
CA ARG A 167 -7.06 14.07 45.20
C ARG A 167 -8.16 15.09 45.01
N SER A 168 -8.02 16.02 44.11
CA SER A 168 -9.05 17.00 43.78
C SER A 168 -10.32 16.33 43.22
N GLU A 169 -10.17 15.40 42.26
CA GLU A 169 -11.29 14.61 41.74
C GLU A 169 -11.92 13.70 42.83
N LEU A 170 -11.09 13.07 43.64
CA LEU A 170 -11.56 12.27 44.75
C LEU A 170 -12.36 13.11 45.74
N ALA A 171 -12.02 14.35 46.00
CA ALA A 171 -12.75 15.24 46.91
C ALA A 171 -14.08 15.75 46.31
N THR A 172 -14.08 16.07 45.00
CA THR A 172 -15.21 16.74 44.31
C THR A 172 -16.12 15.82 43.52
N GLY A 173 -15.73 14.55 43.32
CA GLY A 173 -16.37 13.57 42.44
C GLY A 173 -17.74 13.02 42.96
N HIS A 174 -18.59 13.85 43.56
CA HIS A 174 -19.86 13.42 44.16
C HIS A 174 -20.82 12.80 43.13
N ARG A 175 -20.86 13.34 41.90
CA ARG A 175 -21.72 12.83 40.84
C ARG A 175 -21.26 11.44 40.37
N ASN A 176 -19.97 11.23 40.22
CA ASN A 176 -19.39 9.92 39.89
C ASN A 176 -19.65 8.88 40.99
N ARG A 177 -19.64 9.29 42.28
CA ARG A 177 -20.03 8.40 43.38
C ARG A 177 -21.52 8.01 43.28
N ALA A 178 -22.41 8.96 43.02
CA ALA A 178 -23.84 8.65 42.83
C ALA A 178 -24.05 7.65 41.68
N ILE A 179 -23.36 7.84 40.55
CA ILE A 179 -23.39 6.91 39.42
C ILE A 179 -22.87 5.52 39.82
N ALA A 180 -21.76 5.43 40.54
CA ALA A 180 -21.18 4.15 40.94
C ALA A 180 -22.09 3.39 41.91
N TYR A 181 -22.66 4.07 42.90
CA TYR A 181 -23.64 3.44 43.82
C TYR A 181 -24.91 3.00 43.10
N MET A 182 -25.41 3.75 42.13
CA MET A 182 -26.54 3.35 41.30
C MET A 182 -26.21 2.07 40.51
N MET A 183 -25.01 1.99 39.90
CA MET A 183 -24.58 0.81 39.18
C MET A 183 -24.33 -0.41 40.09
N LEU A 184 -23.89 -0.20 41.32
CA LEU A 184 -23.83 -1.28 42.30
C LEU A 184 -25.22 -1.82 42.62
N ASN A 185 -26.20 -0.93 42.82
CA ASN A 185 -27.59 -1.31 43.08
C ASN A 185 -28.23 -2.10 41.94
N THR A 186 -27.87 -1.80 40.69
CA THR A 186 -28.35 -2.52 39.48
C THR A 186 -27.52 -3.74 39.15
N GLY A 187 -26.44 -4.02 39.88
CA GLY A 187 -25.54 -5.15 39.62
C GLY A 187 -24.60 -4.98 38.43
N MET A 188 -24.48 -3.79 37.86
CA MET A 188 -23.56 -3.48 36.76
C MET A 188 -22.11 -3.46 37.21
N ILE A 189 -21.85 -2.98 38.44
CA ILE A 189 -20.59 -3.19 39.13
C ILE A 189 -20.79 -4.11 40.33
N LYS A 190 -19.76 -4.85 40.71
CA LYS A 190 -19.79 -5.86 41.79
C LYS A 190 -18.84 -5.52 42.93
N ARG A 191 -17.77 -4.76 42.62
CA ARG A 191 -16.79 -4.30 43.59
C ARG A 191 -17.30 -3.08 44.36
N ASP A 192 -16.65 -2.78 45.47
CA ASP A 192 -16.96 -1.54 46.21
C ASP A 192 -16.79 -0.33 45.31
N PRO A 193 -17.78 0.58 45.23
CA PRO A 193 -17.68 1.78 44.43
C PRO A 193 -16.46 2.64 44.70
N SER A 194 -15.95 2.67 45.93
CA SER A 194 -14.74 3.41 46.26
C SER A 194 -13.47 2.82 45.59
N GLU A 195 -13.36 1.51 45.50
CA GLU A 195 -12.24 0.84 44.79
C GLU A 195 -12.32 1.09 43.28
N VAL A 196 -13.52 0.99 42.70
CA VAL A 196 -13.71 1.22 41.26
C VAL A 196 -13.42 2.67 40.90
N LEU A 197 -13.89 3.62 41.73
CA LEU A 197 -13.65 5.04 41.52
C LEU A 197 -12.22 5.46 41.76
N ASP A 198 -11.46 4.78 42.62
CA ASP A 198 -10.03 5.03 42.79
C ASP A 198 -9.27 4.74 41.48
N VAL A 199 -9.54 3.60 40.83
CA VAL A 199 -8.98 3.29 39.49
C VAL A 199 -9.42 4.32 38.46
N TYR A 200 -10.71 4.67 38.42
CA TYR A 200 -11.25 5.61 37.45
C TYR A 200 -10.67 7.02 37.60
N PHE A 201 -10.56 7.54 38.82
CA PHE A 201 -9.99 8.88 39.06
C PHE A 201 -8.47 8.90 38.76
N ARG A 202 -7.73 7.85 39.09
CA ARG A 202 -6.32 7.73 38.71
C ARG A 202 -6.14 7.63 37.21
N GLN A 203 -7.00 6.88 36.52
CA GLN A 203 -7.06 6.83 35.06
C GLN A 203 -7.21 8.24 34.45
N CYS A 204 -8.11 9.07 35.01
CA CYS A 204 -8.29 10.45 34.55
C CYS A 204 -7.08 11.34 34.84
N SER A 205 -6.33 11.03 35.88
CA SER A 205 -5.20 11.82 36.39
C SER A 205 -3.83 11.40 35.83
N VAL A 206 -3.75 10.50 34.85
CA VAL A 206 -2.50 10.16 34.17
C VAL A 206 -1.94 11.37 33.46
N ILE A 207 -0.65 11.67 33.68
CA ILE A 207 0.07 12.81 33.09
C ILE A 207 0.52 12.44 31.68
N VAL A 208 0.13 13.26 30.71
CA VAL A 208 0.45 13.08 29.29
C VAL A 208 0.80 14.44 28.65
N THR A 209 1.34 14.37 27.45
CA THR A 209 1.54 15.51 26.54
C THR A 209 0.69 15.30 25.28
N ALA A 210 0.52 16.32 24.45
CA ALA A 210 -0.13 16.17 23.15
C ALA A 210 0.66 15.18 22.24
N ARG A 211 1.98 15.16 22.37
CA ARG A 211 2.85 14.19 21.66
C ARG A 211 2.54 12.75 22.07
N ASP A 212 2.41 12.46 23.35
CA ASP A 212 2.04 11.12 23.83
C ASP A 212 0.68 10.70 23.27
N LEU A 213 -0.29 11.59 23.35
CA LEU A 213 -1.65 11.31 22.88
C LEU A 213 -1.73 11.14 21.36
N ALA A 214 -0.89 11.82 20.59
CA ALA A 214 -0.80 11.60 19.15
C ALA A 214 -0.26 10.17 18.86
N ILE A 215 0.74 9.69 19.60
CA ILE A 215 1.28 8.32 19.49
C ILE A 215 0.22 7.29 19.92
N MET A 216 -0.48 7.54 21.01
CA MET A 216 -1.57 6.67 21.47
C MET A 216 -2.71 6.60 20.44
N ALA A 217 -3.08 7.73 19.83
CA ALA A 217 -4.05 7.78 18.73
C ALA A 217 -3.54 7.06 17.47
N ALA A 218 -2.24 7.20 17.17
CA ALA A 218 -1.60 6.49 16.06
C ALA A 218 -1.53 4.96 16.29
N THR A 219 -1.44 4.52 17.55
CA THR A 219 -1.57 3.09 17.90
C THR A 219 -2.95 2.55 17.48
N LEU A 220 -4.03 3.33 17.70
CA LEU A 220 -5.35 2.98 17.19
C LEU A 220 -5.42 3.09 15.65
N ALA A 221 -4.75 4.07 15.04
CA ALA A 221 -4.68 4.17 13.59
C ALA A 221 -3.93 2.99 12.93
N ASN A 222 -2.99 2.38 13.65
CA ASN A 222 -2.12 1.29 13.23
C ASN A 222 -2.61 -0.08 13.75
N ASP A 223 -3.92 -0.30 13.72
CA ASP A 223 -4.56 -1.57 14.09
C ASP A 223 -4.13 -2.11 15.48
N GLY A 224 -3.83 -1.21 16.42
CA GLY A 224 -3.47 -1.54 17.80
C GLY A 224 -1.98 -1.74 18.07
N THR A 225 -1.13 -1.54 17.08
CA THR A 225 0.33 -1.62 17.20
C THR A 225 0.94 -0.24 17.37
N ASN A 226 1.68 -0.01 18.45
CA ASN A 226 2.37 1.26 18.69
C ASN A 226 3.43 1.50 17.60
N PRO A 227 3.36 2.60 16.84
CA PRO A 227 4.23 2.83 15.70
C PRO A 227 5.68 3.17 16.09
N ILE A 228 5.94 3.52 17.36
CA ILE A 228 7.27 3.86 17.87
C ILE A 228 7.98 2.60 18.41
N THR A 229 7.28 1.80 19.23
CA THR A 229 7.86 0.62 19.89
C THR A 229 7.70 -0.66 19.09
N GLY A 230 6.70 -0.73 18.22
CA GLY A 230 6.31 -1.94 17.50
C GLY A 230 5.51 -2.94 18.37
N GLU A 231 5.17 -2.57 19.59
CA GLU A 231 4.37 -3.41 20.49
C GLU A 231 2.90 -3.41 20.06
N THR A 232 2.30 -4.59 19.94
CA THR A 232 0.87 -4.75 19.69
C THR A 232 0.12 -4.77 21.02
N VAL A 233 -0.62 -3.69 21.29
CA VAL A 233 -1.39 -3.51 22.53
C VAL A 233 -2.81 -4.08 22.37
N TYR A 234 -3.41 -3.94 21.19
CA TYR A 234 -4.76 -4.42 20.89
C TYR A 234 -4.79 -5.22 19.59
N GLU A 235 -5.69 -6.20 19.50
CA GLU A 235 -6.03 -6.84 18.24
C GLU A 235 -6.85 -5.90 17.34
N ALA A 236 -6.60 -5.92 16.04
CA ALA A 236 -7.26 -5.04 15.05
C ALA A 236 -8.80 -5.08 15.10
N GLN A 237 -9.39 -6.25 15.44
CA GLN A 237 -10.84 -6.37 15.56
C GLN A 237 -11.42 -5.50 16.69
N TYR A 238 -10.70 -5.34 17.81
CA TYR A 238 -11.13 -4.52 18.93
C TYR A 238 -10.85 -3.04 18.70
N VAL A 239 -9.77 -2.71 17.99
CA VAL A 239 -9.51 -1.34 17.53
C VAL A 239 -10.67 -0.81 16.70
N ARG A 240 -11.19 -1.60 15.77
CA ARG A 240 -12.37 -1.23 14.97
C ARG A 240 -13.58 -0.92 15.86
N ASP A 241 -13.80 -1.72 16.90
CA ASP A 241 -14.90 -1.49 17.83
C ASP A 241 -14.71 -0.20 18.63
N VAL A 242 -13.49 0.07 19.11
CA VAL A 242 -13.13 1.32 19.79
C VAL A 242 -13.38 2.52 18.89
N LEU A 243 -12.87 2.49 17.65
CA LEU A 243 -13.01 3.59 16.69
C LEU A 243 -14.49 3.83 16.30
N THR A 244 -15.30 2.76 16.22
CA THR A 244 -16.73 2.87 15.94
C THR A 244 -17.44 3.66 17.06
N VAL A 245 -17.16 3.33 18.32
CA VAL A 245 -17.77 4.03 19.46
C VAL A 245 -17.19 5.44 19.64
N MET A 246 -15.91 5.66 19.35
CA MET A 246 -15.34 7.01 19.30
C MET A 246 -16.04 7.90 18.26
N ASN A 247 -16.36 7.35 17.09
CA ASN A 247 -17.02 8.10 16.01
C ASN A 247 -18.44 8.54 16.39
N SER A 248 -19.20 7.69 17.11
CA SER A 248 -20.61 7.97 17.47
C SER A 248 -20.78 8.66 18.81
N CYS A 249 -19.83 8.50 19.76
CA CYS A 249 -20.01 8.91 21.15
C CYS A 249 -18.85 9.73 21.74
N GLY A 250 -17.77 9.96 20.98
CA GLY A 250 -16.52 10.46 21.55
C GLY A 250 -16.49 11.96 21.86
N MET A 251 -17.38 12.75 21.27
CA MET A 251 -17.38 14.23 21.35
C MET A 251 -18.53 14.78 22.19
N TYR A 252 -18.99 14.03 23.21
CA TYR A 252 -20.10 14.39 24.07
C TYR A 252 -21.37 14.71 23.25
N ASP A 253 -22.12 15.72 23.64
CA ASP A 253 -23.36 16.16 22.94
C ASP A 253 -23.06 16.76 21.54
N TYR A 254 -21.80 17.03 21.24
CA TYR A 254 -21.33 17.50 19.93
C TYR A 254 -21.03 16.35 18.96
N ALA A 255 -21.23 15.08 19.33
CA ALA A 255 -20.80 13.94 18.52
C ALA A 255 -21.49 13.87 17.14
N GLY A 256 -22.77 14.25 17.05
CA GLY A 256 -23.50 14.28 15.78
C GLY A 256 -22.99 15.34 14.82
N GLU A 257 -22.79 16.57 15.29
CA GLU A 257 -22.26 17.69 14.51
C GLU A 257 -20.80 17.44 14.12
N TRP A 258 -20.00 16.87 15.04
CA TRP A 258 -18.64 16.42 14.76
C TRP A 258 -18.58 15.37 13.65
N ALA A 259 -19.45 14.36 13.68
CA ALA A 259 -19.51 13.34 12.64
C ALA A 259 -19.89 13.92 11.27
N TYR A 260 -20.69 14.98 11.25
CA TYR A 260 -21.10 15.67 10.03
C TYR A 260 -20.02 16.61 9.47
N GLU A 261 -19.37 17.41 10.33
CA GLU A 261 -18.42 18.44 9.89
C GLU A 261 -16.98 17.93 9.78
N VAL A 262 -16.56 17.08 10.72
CA VAL A 262 -15.17 16.61 10.84
C VAL A 262 -15.04 15.16 10.40
N GLY A 263 -15.93 14.29 10.87
CA GLY A 263 -16.05 12.89 10.46
C GLY A 263 -14.83 12.02 10.75
N MET A 264 -13.98 12.39 11.71
CA MET A 264 -12.88 11.56 12.21
C MET A 264 -13.28 10.95 13.55
N PRO A 265 -13.09 9.63 13.80
CA PRO A 265 -13.21 9.07 15.13
C PRO A 265 -12.38 9.87 16.13
N ALA A 266 -12.99 10.38 17.19
CA ALA A 266 -12.32 11.30 18.10
C ALA A 266 -12.76 11.10 19.56
N LYS A 267 -11.95 11.63 20.49
CA LYS A 267 -12.32 11.72 21.89
C LYS A 267 -11.87 13.04 22.50
N SER A 268 -12.80 13.73 23.13
CA SER A 268 -12.58 14.97 23.86
C SER A 268 -12.37 14.72 25.36
N GLY A 269 -11.56 15.56 25.98
CA GLY A 269 -11.28 15.58 27.42
C GLY A 269 -11.35 16.99 27.97
N VAL A 270 -11.90 17.13 29.19
CA VAL A 270 -12.09 18.43 29.85
C VAL A 270 -10.82 19.14 30.28
N SER A 271 -9.65 18.50 30.17
CA SER A 271 -8.34 19.16 30.23
C SER A 271 -8.08 20.06 29.02
N GLY A 272 -8.95 20.03 28.01
CA GLY A 272 -8.80 20.78 26.77
C GLY A 272 -8.06 20.01 25.67
N CYS A 273 -8.05 18.68 25.75
CA CYS A 273 -7.45 17.84 24.71
C CYS A 273 -8.51 17.15 23.86
N ILE A 274 -8.25 17.09 22.55
CA ILE A 274 -8.97 16.26 21.60
C ILE A 274 -7.96 15.35 20.90
N ILE A 275 -8.22 14.04 20.88
CA ILE A 275 -7.56 13.11 19.97
C ILE A 275 -8.49 12.80 18.81
N ALA A 276 -7.92 12.65 17.61
CA ALA A 276 -8.63 12.15 16.43
C ALA A 276 -7.77 11.10 15.71
N VAL A 277 -8.45 10.14 15.10
CA VAL A 277 -7.81 8.98 14.48
C VAL A 277 -8.18 8.90 13.01
N ILE A 278 -7.18 8.80 12.17
CA ILE A 278 -7.35 8.52 10.75
C ILE A 278 -6.83 7.09 10.49
N PRO A 279 -7.73 6.08 10.43
CA PRO A 279 -7.34 4.68 10.32
C PRO A 279 -6.37 4.43 9.16
N GLY A 280 -5.29 3.68 9.44
CA GLY A 280 -4.25 3.34 8.48
C GLY A 280 -3.31 4.49 8.11
N GLN A 281 -3.40 5.67 8.76
CA GLN A 281 -2.59 6.85 8.38
C GLN A 281 -1.95 7.55 9.57
N ILE A 282 -2.75 8.23 10.43
CA ILE A 282 -2.24 9.11 11.49
C ILE A 282 -3.12 9.12 12.74
N GLY A 283 -2.50 9.41 13.87
CA GLY A 283 -3.12 9.88 15.09
C GLY A 283 -2.84 11.37 15.29
N LEU A 284 -3.85 12.12 15.67
CA LEU A 284 -3.79 13.55 15.96
C LEU A 284 -4.13 13.81 17.42
N ALA A 285 -3.42 14.73 18.06
CA ALA A 285 -3.78 15.29 19.37
C ALA A 285 -3.65 16.82 19.35
N VAL A 286 -4.66 17.50 19.91
CA VAL A 286 -4.66 18.94 20.06
C VAL A 286 -4.93 19.26 21.52
N PHE A 287 -4.03 20.00 22.16
CA PHE A 287 -4.16 20.44 23.54
C PHE A 287 -4.32 21.96 23.60
N SER A 288 -5.43 22.42 24.17
CA SER A 288 -5.66 23.81 24.55
C SER A 288 -6.71 23.87 25.66
N PRO A 289 -6.39 24.32 26.86
CA PRO A 289 -7.25 24.23 28.05
C PRO A 289 -8.55 25.01 27.96
N ALA A 290 -8.66 26.02 27.09
CA ALA A 290 -9.89 26.77 26.87
C ALA A 290 -10.94 25.87 26.18
N ILE A 291 -11.98 25.46 26.95
CA ILE A 291 -13.10 24.63 26.50
C ILE A 291 -14.39 25.44 26.35
N ASP A 292 -15.27 24.98 25.47
CA ASP A 292 -16.62 25.52 25.27
C ASP A 292 -17.61 25.07 26.36
N ALA A 293 -18.88 25.46 26.23
CA ALA A 293 -19.94 25.12 27.18
C ALA A 293 -20.27 23.61 27.23
N ILE A 294 -19.93 22.86 26.17
CA ILE A 294 -20.13 21.40 26.07
C ILE A 294 -18.94 20.65 26.71
N GLY A 295 -17.77 21.29 26.81
CA GLY A 295 -16.55 20.71 27.37
C GLY A 295 -15.49 20.34 26.35
N ASN A 296 -15.59 20.82 25.13
CA ASN A 296 -14.61 20.56 24.04
C ASN A 296 -13.64 21.74 23.88
N SER A 297 -12.39 21.43 23.56
CA SER A 297 -11.37 22.45 23.26
C SER A 297 -11.79 23.29 22.04
N VAL A 298 -11.94 24.60 22.21
CA VAL A 298 -12.33 25.54 21.14
C VAL A 298 -11.33 25.49 19.98
N ARG A 299 -10.03 25.65 20.30
CA ARG A 299 -8.95 25.56 19.31
C ARG A 299 -8.83 24.15 18.73
N GLY A 300 -9.06 23.12 19.57
CA GLY A 300 -9.03 21.72 19.14
C GLY A 300 -10.07 21.38 18.08
N ILE A 301 -11.32 21.83 18.26
CA ILE A 301 -12.38 21.70 17.24
C ILE A 301 -11.94 22.36 15.94
N ARG A 302 -11.48 23.62 16.01
CA ARG A 302 -11.09 24.39 14.83
C ARG A 302 -9.97 23.71 14.04
N VAL A 303 -8.92 23.24 14.73
CA VAL A 303 -7.81 22.50 14.11
C VAL A 303 -8.32 21.25 13.37
N CYS A 304 -9.18 20.46 14.02
CA CYS A 304 -9.72 19.23 13.41
C CYS A 304 -10.63 19.53 12.21
N GLN A 305 -11.45 20.59 12.26
CA GLN A 305 -12.28 21.04 11.14
C GLN A 305 -11.42 21.45 9.94
N GLU A 306 -10.38 22.27 10.16
CA GLU A 306 -9.50 22.71 9.09
C GLU A 306 -8.71 21.54 8.48
N LEU A 307 -8.14 20.64 9.29
CA LEU A 307 -7.45 19.45 8.81
C LEU A 307 -8.36 18.50 8.03
N SER A 308 -9.58 18.25 8.55
CA SER A 308 -10.54 17.40 7.87
C SER A 308 -10.93 17.94 6.50
N LYS A 309 -11.17 19.25 6.42
CA LYS A 309 -11.56 19.94 5.18
C LYS A 309 -10.41 20.01 4.17
N GLU A 310 -9.21 20.40 4.61
CA GLU A 310 -8.04 20.63 3.75
C GLU A 310 -7.54 19.33 3.13
N PHE A 311 -7.47 18.26 3.92
CA PHE A 311 -6.94 16.96 3.49
C PHE A 311 -8.02 15.90 3.23
N GLU A 312 -9.29 16.31 3.19
CA GLU A 312 -10.42 15.40 2.95
C GLU A 312 -10.42 14.19 3.90
N LEU A 313 -10.13 14.41 5.20
CA LEU A 313 -9.94 13.34 6.19
C LEU A 313 -11.24 12.78 6.78
N HIS A 314 -12.38 13.25 6.35
CA HIS A 314 -13.67 12.72 6.77
C HIS A 314 -13.79 11.23 6.45
N VAL A 315 -14.29 10.41 7.39
CA VAL A 315 -14.35 8.94 7.25
C VAL A 315 -15.15 8.47 6.03
N PHE A 316 -16.12 9.26 5.59
CA PHE A 316 -16.94 9.01 4.39
C PHE A 316 -16.36 9.63 3.13
N ASN A 317 -15.30 10.43 3.20
CA ASN A 317 -14.56 10.78 2.00
C ASN A 317 -13.86 9.52 1.51
N ASN A 318 -14.07 9.20 0.24
CA ASN A 318 -13.56 7.99 -0.37
C ASN A 318 -12.02 8.07 -0.42
N ARG A 319 -11.33 7.58 0.64
CA ARG A 319 -9.87 7.56 0.77
C ARG A 319 -9.22 6.64 -0.27
N THR A 320 -10.03 5.85 -0.94
CA THR A 320 -9.70 5.04 -2.09
C THR A 320 -9.81 5.81 -3.42
N ASN A 321 -9.84 7.12 -3.41
CA ASN A 321 -9.53 7.89 -4.59
C ASN A 321 -8.00 7.90 -4.87
N VAL A 322 -7.42 6.72 -4.99
CA VAL A 322 -6.54 6.47 -6.13
C VAL A 322 -7.41 6.83 -7.32
N ARG A 323 -7.23 7.97 -7.93
CA ARG A 323 -8.07 8.51 -9.02
C ARG A 323 -8.27 7.52 -10.15
N SER A 324 -7.54 6.42 -10.17
CA SER A 324 -7.79 5.17 -10.89
C SER A 324 -6.94 4.05 -10.29
N VAL A 325 -7.54 2.92 -9.91
CA VAL A 325 -6.82 1.64 -9.66
C VAL A 325 -6.32 1.03 -10.96
N ILE A 326 -6.79 1.54 -12.07
CA ILE A 326 -6.31 1.24 -13.41
C ILE A 326 -5.37 2.37 -13.79
N ARG A 327 -4.09 2.04 -13.94
CA ARG A 327 -3.10 2.99 -14.44
C ARG A 327 -3.36 3.27 -15.91
N ARG A 328 -3.51 2.20 -16.69
CA ARG A 328 -3.83 2.21 -18.12
C ARG A 328 -4.21 0.81 -18.60
N ASP A 329 -4.81 0.77 -19.76
CA ASP A 329 -4.97 -0.46 -20.54
C ASP A 329 -4.54 -0.21 -22.00
N TYR A 330 -4.01 -1.24 -22.63
CA TYR A 330 -3.55 -1.19 -24.02
C TYR A 330 -3.60 -2.59 -24.66
N ARG A 331 -3.37 -2.65 -25.95
CA ARG A 331 -3.38 -3.90 -26.72
C ARG A 331 -2.03 -4.16 -27.40
N ALA A 332 -1.78 -5.43 -27.73
CA ALA A 332 -0.49 -5.87 -28.30
C ALA A 332 -0.33 -5.55 -29.80
N ASP A 333 -1.32 -4.99 -30.47
CA ASP A 333 -1.15 -4.38 -31.78
C ASP A 333 -0.31 -3.10 -31.72
N VAL A 334 -0.37 -2.39 -30.57
CA VAL A 334 0.35 -1.13 -30.34
C VAL A 334 1.59 -1.34 -29.47
N VAL A 335 1.48 -2.00 -28.28
CA VAL A 335 2.59 -2.24 -27.36
C VAL A 335 2.88 -3.74 -27.32
N ARG A 336 4.05 -4.13 -27.79
CA ARG A 336 4.47 -5.51 -27.94
C ARG A 336 5.52 -5.93 -26.92
N SER A 337 5.82 -7.24 -26.91
CA SER A 337 6.97 -7.74 -26.17
C SER A 337 8.29 -7.25 -26.76
N ASN A 338 9.34 -7.25 -25.94
CA ASN A 338 10.71 -6.97 -26.41
C ASN A 338 11.30 -8.13 -27.27
N ARG A 339 10.46 -9.08 -27.70
CA ARG A 339 10.90 -10.11 -28.62
C ARG A 339 11.04 -9.56 -30.03
N LEU A 340 12.22 -9.72 -30.59
CA LEU A 340 12.45 -9.38 -31.98
C LEU A 340 11.72 -10.39 -32.89
N ARG A 341 10.93 -9.87 -33.81
CA ARG A 341 10.05 -10.64 -34.68
C ARG A 341 10.45 -10.47 -36.14
N THR A 342 10.23 -11.50 -36.96
CA THR A 342 10.37 -11.40 -38.42
C THR A 342 9.32 -10.43 -38.99
N PRO A 343 9.51 -9.90 -40.21
CA PRO A 343 8.52 -9.04 -40.87
C PRO A 343 7.13 -9.69 -40.98
N GLU A 344 7.08 -10.99 -41.26
CA GLU A 344 5.86 -11.77 -41.38
C GLU A 344 5.14 -11.86 -40.02
N GLU A 345 5.88 -12.20 -38.96
CA GLU A 345 5.35 -12.24 -37.60
C GLU A 345 4.84 -10.87 -37.17
N ARG A 346 5.59 -9.78 -37.44
CA ARG A 346 5.16 -8.40 -37.15
C ARG A 346 3.87 -8.02 -37.86
N LYS A 347 3.70 -8.43 -39.11
CA LYS A 347 2.46 -8.19 -39.87
C LYS A 347 1.28 -8.90 -39.22
N ILE A 348 1.42 -10.17 -38.86
CA ILE A 348 0.38 -10.93 -38.17
C ILE A 348 0.02 -10.29 -36.82
N LEU A 349 1.02 -9.88 -36.04
CA LEU A 349 0.80 -9.22 -34.76
C LEU A 349 0.19 -7.82 -34.89
N ALA A 350 0.44 -7.08 -35.98
CA ALA A 350 -0.24 -5.83 -36.27
C ALA A 350 -1.72 -6.04 -36.58
N GLU A 351 -2.08 -7.13 -37.26
CA GLU A 351 -3.47 -7.47 -37.62
C GLU A 351 -4.22 -8.14 -36.46
N LYS A 352 -3.57 -8.98 -35.65
CA LYS A 352 -4.18 -9.85 -34.64
C LYS A 352 -3.85 -9.45 -33.20
N GLY A 353 -2.89 -8.58 -32.97
CA GLY A 353 -2.45 -8.17 -31.62
C GLY A 353 -3.56 -7.52 -30.79
N GLY A 354 -4.59 -6.99 -31.45
CA GLY A 354 -5.80 -6.52 -30.77
C GLY A 354 -6.57 -7.59 -29.97
N GLU A 355 -6.28 -8.89 -30.21
CA GLU A 355 -6.82 -9.99 -29.42
C GLU A 355 -6.11 -10.15 -28.05
N VAL A 356 -5.01 -9.46 -27.80
CA VAL A 356 -4.28 -9.43 -26.51
C VAL A 356 -4.50 -8.07 -25.85
N ALA A 357 -5.07 -8.06 -24.65
CA ALA A 357 -5.24 -6.86 -23.85
C ALA A 357 -4.38 -6.91 -22.58
N VAL A 358 -3.84 -5.76 -22.18
CA VAL A 358 -3.07 -5.58 -20.94
C VAL A 358 -3.79 -4.57 -20.07
N LEU A 359 -3.97 -4.88 -18.79
CA LEU A 359 -4.57 -4.03 -17.77
C LEU A 359 -3.56 -3.82 -16.63
N GLU A 360 -3.04 -2.60 -16.48
CA GLU A 360 -2.11 -2.26 -15.41
C GLU A 360 -2.85 -1.76 -14.17
N ALA A 361 -2.80 -2.56 -13.09
CA ALA A 361 -3.33 -2.19 -11.79
C ALA A 361 -2.31 -1.37 -10.97
N GLN A 362 -2.80 -0.46 -10.11
CA GLN A 362 -1.98 0.35 -9.21
C GLN A 362 -2.68 0.63 -7.88
N GLY A 363 -1.87 1.06 -6.87
CA GLY A 363 -2.39 1.57 -5.61
C GLY A 363 -2.82 0.48 -4.64
N ALA A 364 -3.81 0.80 -3.83
CA ALA A 364 -4.40 -0.10 -2.84
C ALA A 364 -5.69 -0.73 -3.36
N LEU A 365 -5.80 -2.03 -3.23
CA LEU A 365 -6.97 -2.80 -3.63
C LEU A 365 -7.83 -3.12 -2.40
N PHE A 366 -8.98 -2.49 -2.33
CA PHE A 366 -10.07 -2.75 -1.39
C PHE A 366 -11.31 -3.21 -2.17
N PHE A 367 -12.41 -3.49 -1.50
CA PHE A 367 -13.63 -3.97 -2.16
C PHE A 367 -14.04 -3.09 -3.36
N GLY A 368 -14.24 -1.77 -3.14
CA GLY A 368 -14.73 -0.86 -4.21
C GLY A 368 -13.72 -0.64 -5.34
N SER A 369 -12.43 -0.47 -5.02
CA SER A 369 -11.39 -0.29 -6.02
C SER A 369 -11.14 -1.57 -6.82
N THR A 370 -11.25 -2.73 -6.19
CA THR A 370 -11.13 -4.03 -6.87
C THR A 370 -12.33 -4.30 -7.77
N GLU A 371 -13.53 -3.89 -7.37
CA GLU A 371 -14.73 -3.99 -8.22
C GLU A 371 -14.55 -3.22 -9.54
N GLN A 372 -14.02 -2.00 -9.50
CA GLN A 372 -13.71 -1.22 -10.70
C GLN A 372 -12.69 -1.94 -11.60
N LEU A 373 -11.63 -2.50 -11.01
CA LEU A 373 -10.64 -3.28 -11.74
C LEU A 373 -11.28 -4.49 -12.42
N MET A 374 -12.13 -5.23 -11.70
CA MET A 374 -12.81 -6.44 -12.22
C MET A 374 -13.82 -6.09 -13.31
N ARG A 375 -14.55 -5.00 -13.19
CA ARG A 375 -15.47 -4.51 -14.22
C ARG A 375 -14.72 -4.19 -15.52
N ARG A 376 -13.58 -3.47 -15.43
CA ARG A 376 -12.75 -3.20 -16.60
C ARG A 376 -12.19 -4.47 -17.22
N LEU A 377 -11.74 -5.41 -16.38
CA LEU A 377 -11.26 -6.71 -16.81
C LEU A 377 -12.31 -7.48 -17.61
N THR A 378 -13.56 -7.51 -17.12
CA THR A 378 -14.67 -8.16 -17.83
C THR A 378 -14.99 -7.48 -19.16
N GLN A 379 -14.94 -6.14 -19.22
CA GLN A 379 -15.12 -5.41 -20.48
C GLN A 379 -14.01 -5.71 -21.51
N LEU A 380 -12.78 -5.87 -21.07
CA LEU A 380 -11.68 -6.21 -21.96
C LEU A 380 -11.78 -7.66 -22.43
N ALA A 381 -12.20 -8.57 -21.56
CA ALA A 381 -12.37 -10.00 -21.86
C ALA A 381 -13.37 -10.26 -22.98
N SER A 382 -14.42 -9.43 -23.13
CA SER A 382 -15.43 -9.61 -24.20
C SER A 382 -14.84 -9.47 -25.62
N ASN A 383 -13.70 -8.81 -25.77
CA ASN A 383 -13.05 -8.51 -27.06
C ASN A 383 -11.56 -8.91 -27.08
N ALA A 384 -11.11 -9.69 -26.10
CA ALA A 384 -9.74 -10.16 -26.02
C ALA A 384 -9.71 -11.67 -25.81
N ARG A 385 -8.82 -12.35 -26.51
CA ARG A 385 -8.56 -13.77 -26.33
C ARG A 385 -7.57 -14.02 -25.21
N TYR A 386 -6.62 -13.12 -25.04
CA TYR A 386 -5.62 -13.14 -23.98
C TYR A 386 -5.70 -11.85 -23.19
N LEU A 387 -5.76 -11.97 -21.88
CA LEU A 387 -5.88 -10.82 -20.99
C LEU A 387 -4.79 -10.89 -19.92
N ILE A 388 -3.91 -9.90 -19.90
CA ILE A 388 -2.82 -9.77 -18.96
C ILE A 388 -3.18 -8.74 -17.90
N VAL A 389 -3.12 -9.10 -16.61
CA VAL A 389 -3.25 -8.15 -15.50
C VAL A 389 -1.91 -7.97 -14.81
N HIS A 390 -1.42 -6.74 -14.78
CA HIS A 390 -0.12 -6.38 -14.24
C HIS A 390 -0.25 -5.74 -12.86
N PHE A 391 0.38 -6.35 -11.82
CA PHE A 391 0.21 -5.96 -10.42
C PHE A 391 1.44 -5.28 -9.79
N LYS A 392 2.46 -4.93 -10.53
CA LYS A 392 3.74 -4.38 -10.00
C LYS A 392 3.55 -3.16 -9.11
N ARG A 393 2.53 -2.35 -9.35
CA ARG A 393 2.26 -1.10 -8.62
C ARG A 393 1.17 -1.24 -7.55
N VAL A 394 0.70 -2.45 -7.29
CA VAL A 394 -0.20 -2.76 -6.18
C VAL A 394 0.65 -2.97 -4.93
N HIS A 395 0.46 -2.11 -3.94
CA HIS A 395 1.22 -2.14 -2.69
C HIS A 395 0.39 -2.63 -1.49
N LEU A 396 -0.93 -2.71 -1.64
CA LEU A 396 -1.85 -3.22 -0.63
C LEU A 396 -3.01 -3.96 -1.31
N ALA A 397 -3.45 -5.07 -0.71
CA ALA A 397 -4.69 -5.75 -1.08
C ALA A 397 -5.31 -6.38 0.18
N ASP A 398 -6.54 -5.98 0.49
CA ASP A 398 -7.27 -6.55 1.62
C ASP A 398 -7.86 -7.94 1.30
N THR A 399 -8.47 -8.57 2.29
CA THR A 399 -9.07 -9.89 2.12
C THR A 399 -10.23 -9.89 1.12
N ALA A 400 -11.00 -8.80 1.04
CA ALA A 400 -12.10 -8.68 0.09
C ALA A 400 -11.58 -8.59 -1.34
N ALA A 401 -10.54 -7.77 -1.58
CA ALA A 401 -9.86 -7.64 -2.87
C ALA A 401 -9.36 -9.00 -3.38
N ARG A 402 -8.66 -9.75 -2.53
CA ARG A 402 -8.12 -11.07 -2.86
C ARG A 402 -9.22 -12.06 -3.25
N LYS A 403 -10.32 -12.11 -2.49
CA LYS A 403 -11.48 -12.95 -2.79
C LYS A 403 -12.14 -12.58 -4.11
N LEU A 404 -12.27 -11.29 -4.40
CA LEU A 404 -12.86 -10.80 -5.66
C LEU A 404 -11.99 -11.15 -6.87
N ILE A 405 -10.66 -10.99 -6.78
CA ILE A 405 -9.73 -11.36 -7.85
C ILE A 405 -9.81 -12.85 -8.15
N VAL A 406 -9.80 -13.72 -7.12
CA VAL A 406 -9.94 -15.18 -7.28
C VAL A 406 -11.27 -15.55 -7.92
N ARG A 407 -12.37 -14.91 -7.49
CA ARG A 407 -13.71 -15.18 -8.04
C ARG A 407 -13.80 -14.77 -9.52
N ALA A 408 -13.27 -13.60 -9.87
CA ALA A 408 -13.25 -13.13 -11.27
C ALA A 408 -12.38 -14.04 -12.16
N ALA A 409 -11.22 -14.44 -11.68
CA ALA A 409 -10.33 -15.36 -12.40
C ALA A 409 -11.02 -16.71 -12.67
N ARG A 410 -11.73 -17.27 -11.70
CA ARG A 410 -12.50 -18.52 -11.87
C ARG A 410 -13.66 -18.37 -12.85
N SER A 411 -14.34 -17.22 -12.83
CA SER A 411 -15.44 -16.94 -13.76
C SER A 411 -14.96 -16.83 -15.20
N LEU A 412 -13.80 -16.23 -15.43
CA LEU A 412 -13.20 -16.07 -16.77
C LEU A 412 -12.58 -17.36 -17.31
N ALA A 413 -12.06 -18.23 -16.44
CA ALA A 413 -11.45 -19.50 -16.83
C ALA A 413 -12.42 -20.48 -17.53
N GLY A 414 -13.74 -20.28 -17.41
CA GLY A 414 -14.76 -21.05 -18.15
C GLY A 414 -15.09 -20.50 -19.54
N GLY A 415 -14.48 -19.38 -19.96
CA GLY A 415 -14.73 -18.68 -21.22
C GLY A 415 -13.65 -18.92 -22.28
N GLU A 416 -13.73 -18.15 -23.36
CA GLU A 416 -12.76 -18.19 -24.46
C GLU A 416 -11.48 -17.36 -24.19
N THR A 417 -11.48 -16.54 -23.13
CA THR A 417 -10.38 -15.66 -22.77
C THR A 417 -9.41 -16.34 -21.81
N GLU A 418 -8.15 -16.43 -22.18
CA GLU A 418 -7.08 -16.91 -21.32
C GLU A 418 -6.52 -15.76 -20.48
N LEU A 419 -6.55 -15.93 -19.14
CA LEU A 419 -6.10 -14.92 -18.17
C LEU A 419 -4.66 -15.20 -17.75
N ALA A 420 -3.85 -14.14 -17.71
CA ALA A 420 -2.47 -14.16 -17.24
C ALA A 420 -2.24 -13.04 -16.19
N PHE A 421 -1.50 -13.36 -15.12
CA PHE A 421 -1.07 -12.38 -14.12
C PHE A 421 0.43 -12.14 -14.24
N ALA A 422 0.82 -10.88 -14.18
CA ALA A 422 2.22 -10.46 -14.30
C ALA A 422 2.67 -9.64 -13.09
N SER A 423 3.93 -9.83 -12.68
CA SER A 423 4.62 -9.04 -11.64
C SER A 423 3.97 -9.14 -10.26
N ILE A 424 3.49 -10.30 -9.86
CA ILE A 424 3.15 -10.56 -8.47
C ILE A 424 4.47 -10.76 -7.71
N ALA A 425 4.72 -9.88 -6.72
CA ALA A 425 5.91 -9.96 -5.90
C ALA A 425 5.79 -11.13 -4.91
N HIS A 426 6.87 -11.87 -4.72
CA HIS A 426 7.00 -12.82 -3.61
C HIS A 426 6.95 -12.02 -2.29
N ASP A 427 6.23 -12.52 -1.29
CA ASP A 427 5.93 -11.81 -0.03
C ASP A 427 5.15 -10.49 -0.21
N GLY A 428 4.55 -10.28 -1.37
CA GLY A 428 3.72 -9.13 -1.67
C GLY A 428 2.26 -9.31 -1.27
N PRO A 429 1.45 -8.24 -1.39
CA PRO A 429 0.03 -8.26 -0.98
C PRO A 429 -0.83 -9.29 -1.71
N LEU A 430 -0.35 -9.84 -2.83
CA LEU A 430 -1.05 -10.79 -3.69
C LEU A 430 -0.33 -12.15 -3.83
N ASP A 431 0.73 -12.41 -3.06
CA ASP A 431 1.58 -13.60 -3.20
C ASP A 431 0.78 -14.92 -3.16
N HIS A 432 -0.18 -15.04 -2.26
CA HIS A 432 -1.03 -16.24 -2.14
C HIS A 432 -2.04 -16.44 -3.27
N LEU A 433 -2.21 -15.50 -4.22
CA LEU A 433 -3.06 -15.70 -5.39
C LEU A 433 -2.60 -16.89 -6.25
N ALA A 434 -1.29 -17.11 -6.33
CA ALA A 434 -0.74 -18.24 -7.06
C ALA A 434 -1.25 -19.58 -6.50
N GLN A 435 -1.28 -19.73 -5.17
CA GLN A 435 -1.80 -20.94 -4.51
C GLN A 435 -3.32 -21.04 -4.63
N ALA A 436 -4.05 -19.92 -4.47
CA ALA A 436 -5.51 -19.88 -4.52
C ALA A 436 -6.08 -20.17 -5.92
N LEU A 437 -5.29 -19.97 -6.98
CA LEU A 437 -5.67 -20.16 -8.39
C LEU A 437 -5.05 -21.41 -9.03
N THR A 438 -4.39 -22.25 -8.25
CA THR A 438 -3.96 -23.59 -8.69
C THR A 438 -5.12 -24.56 -8.53
N GLN A 439 -5.47 -25.30 -9.58
CA GLN A 439 -6.44 -26.39 -9.49
C GLN A 439 -5.83 -27.61 -8.78
N GLN A 440 -6.65 -28.39 -8.07
CA GLN A 440 -6.21 -29.62 -7.39
C GLN A 440 -5.78 -30.73 -8.38
N GLU A 441 -6.25 -30.68 -9.63
CA GLU A 441 -5.90 -31.64 -10.69
C GLU A 441 -5.89 -30.90 -12.04
N GLY A 442 -4.70 -30.55 -12.57
CA GLY A 442 -4.57 -30.05 -13.93
C GLY A 442 -3.78 -28.75 -14.10
N GLU A 443 -3.94 -28.11 -15.25
CA GLU A 443 -3.30 -26.84 -15.56
C GLU A 443 -3.81 -25.70 -14.67
N PRO A 444 -2.93 -24.72 -14.34
CA PRO A 444 -3.33 -23.57 -13.51
C PRO A 444 -4.43 -22.76 -14.21
N LEU A 445 -5.46 -22.34 -13.44
CA LEU A 445 -6.54 -21.47 -13.94
C LEU A 445 -6.06 -20.15 -14.53
N VAL A 446 -4.91 -19.67 -14.08
CA VAL A 446 -4.29 -18.42 -14.51
C VAL A 446 -2.78 -18.64 -14.63
N ARG A 447 -2.21 -18.22 -15.74
CA ARG A 447 -0.76 -18.28 -15.94
C ARG A 447 -0.09 -17.12 -15.22
N MET A 448 1.01 -17.41 -14.50
CA MET A 448 1.79 -16.43 -13.75
C MET A 448 3.09 -16.11 -14.50
N PHE A 449 3.37 -14.81 -14.67
CA PHE A 449 4.58 -14.32 -15.32
C PHE A 449 5.34 -13.37 -14.41
N ARG A 450 6.68 -13.40 -14.52
CA ARG A 450 7.57 -12.53 -13.73
C ARG A 450 7.37 -11.04 -14.04
N ASP A 451 7.01 -10.71 -15.29
CA ASP A 451 6.81 -9.36 -15.79
C ASP A 451 5.85 -9.36 -16.99
N THR A 452 5.42 -8.18 -17.40
CA THR A 452 4.48 -7.98 -18.52
C THR A 452 5.10 -8.38 -19.86
N ASP A 453 6.41 -8.18 -20.02
CA ASP A 453 7.13 -8.55 -21.25
C ASP A 453 7.05 -10.05 -21.52
N ALA A 454 7.30 -10.86 -20.50
CA ALA A 454 7.19 -12.32 -20.60
C ALA A 454 5.75 -12.78 -20.89
N ALA A 455 4.75 -12.10 -20.30
CA ALA A 455 3.35 -12.40 -20.56
C ALA A 455 2.93 -12.04 -21.99
N LEU A 456 3.34 -10.86 -22.48
CA LEU A 456 3.11 -10.43 -23.87
C LEU A 456 3.78 -11.38 -24.85
N GLU A 457 5.07 -11.72 -24.63
CA GLU A 457 5.80 -12.66 -25.49
C GLU A 457 5.09 -14.00 -25.59
N TRP A 458 4.56 -14.50 -24.48
CA TRP A 458 3.80 -15.75 -24.48
C TRP A 458 2.49 -15.61 -25.28
N CYS A 459 1.70 -14.56 -25.06
CA CYS A 459 0.45 -14.33 -25.79
C CYS A 459 0.69 -14.19 -27.30
N GLU A 460 1.71 -13.41 -27.69
CA GLU A 460 2.13 -13.25 -29.10
C GLU A 460 2.49 -14.58 -29.74
N ASN A 461 3.25 -15.42 -29.03
CA ASN A 461 3.61 -16.77 -29.53
C ASN A 461 2.38 -17.64 -29.73
N GLN A 462 1.38 -17.56 -28.85
CA GLN A 462 0.12 -18.29 -29.01
C GLN A 462 -0.66 -17.80 -30.24
N LEU A 463 -0.72 -16.49 -30.47
CA LEU A 463 -1.36 -15.92 -31.67
C LEU A 463 -0.68 -16.38 -32.97
N LEU A 464 0.65 -16.31 -32.99
CA LEU A 464 1.44 -16.75 -34.14
C LEU A 464 1.26 -18.25 -34.43
N ALA A 465 1.32 -19.10 -33.40
CA ALA A 465 1.14 -20.53 -33.52
C ALA A 465 -0.22 -20.93 -34.11
N ARG A 466 -1.26 -20.14 -33.83
CA ARG A 466 -2.63 -20.36 -34.39
C ARG A 466 -2.79 -19.87 -35.80
N THR A 467 -2.03 -18.87 -36.19
CA THR A 467 -2.17 -18.23 -37.52
C THR A 467 -1.27 -18.90 -38.56
N THR A 468 -0.12 -19.40 -38.13
CA THR A 468 0.83 -20.10 -39.00
C THR A 468 0.67 -21.61 -38.79
N GLN A 469 0.18 -22.34 -39.80
CA GLN A 469 0.13 -23.82 -39.82
C GLN A 469 1.52 -24.48 -39.90
N ALA A 470 2.60 -23.69 -40.06
CA ALA A 470 3.97 -24.18 -40.11
C ALA A 470 4.47 -24.40 -38.67
N GLY A 471 4.69 -25.64 -38.31
CA GLY A 471 5.34 -25.99 -37.04
C GLY A 471 6.70 -25.29 -36.92
N PHE A 472 6.94 -24.72 -35.72
CA PHE A 472 8.18 -24.01 -35.33
C PHE A 472 9.46 -24.88 -35.35
N GLU A 473 9.44 -26.04 -35.99
CA GLU A 473 10.55 -27.01 -36.00
C GLU A 473 11.45 -26.93 -37.24
N THR A 474 11.16 -26.10 -38.22
CA THR A 474 11.91 -26.06 -39.47
C THR A 474 13.21 -25.27 -39.31
N LYS A 475 14.35 -25.92 -39.57
CA LYS A 475 15.66 -25.31 -39.74
C LYS A 475 15.58 -24.33 -40.92
N PHE A 476 15.72 -23.02 -40.64
CA PHE A 476 15.70 -22.03 -41.74
C PHE A 476 16.84 -22.26 -42.69
N ALA A 477 16.53 -22.37 -43.99
CA ALA A 477 17.55 -22.28 -45.04
C ALA A 477 18.04 -20.82 -45.12
N LEU A 478 19.32 -20.61 -45.41
CA LEU A 478 19.88 -19.26 -45.51
C LEU A 478 19.08 -18.36 -46.47
N SER A 479 18.61 -18.92 -47.57
CA SER A 479 17.79 -18.21 -48.58
C SER A 479 16.43 -17.72 -48.05
N ALA A 480 15.92 -18.27 -46.93
CA ALA A 480 14.67 -17.87 -46.30
C ALA A 480 14.85 -16.82 -45.18
N ILE A 481 16.09 -16.40 -44.92
CA ILE A 481 16.43 -15.43 -43.88
C ILE A 481 16.38 -14.03 -44.47
N ASN A 482 15.63 -13.12 -43.84
CA ASN A 482 15.42 -11.76 -44.32
C ASN A 482 16.71 -10.96 -44.55
N LEU A 483 17.75 -11.23 -43.77
CA LEU A 483 19.07 -10.63 -43.95
C LEU A 483 19.63 -10.83 -45.35
N PHE A 484 19.38 -12.00 -45.97
CA PHE A 484 19.86 -12.40 -47.30
C PHE A 484 18.79 -12.25 -48.40
N ALA A 485 17.63 -11.65 -48.07
CA ALA A 485 16.58 -11.42 -49.05
C ALA A 485 17.06 -10.51 -50.18
N GLY A 486 16.87 -10.95 -51.44
CA GLY A 486 17.31 -10.23 -52.63
C GLY A 486 18.67 -10.70 -53.19
N LEU A 487 19.36 -11.62 -52.51
CA LEU A 487 20.52 -12.29 -53.10
C LEU A 487 20.07 -13.31 -54.15
N THR A 488 20.85 -13.41 -55.21
CA THR A 488 20.66 -14.46 -56.24
C THR A 488 21.01 -15.85 -55.66
N PRO A 489 20.52 -16.95 -56.24
CA PRO A 489 20.90 -18.31 -55.80
C PRO A 489 22.40 -18.60 -55.83
N GLN A 490 23.15 -17.90 -56.70
CA GLN A 490 24.59 -18.03 -56.78
C GLN A 490 25.27 -17.29 -55.60
N GLU A 491 24.86 -16.08 -55.29
CA GLU A 491 25.32 -15.30 -54.13
C GLU A 491 24.97 -15.98 -52.79
N CYS A 492 23.79 -16.57 -52.67
CA CYS A 492 23.44 -17.39 -51.51
C CYS A 492 24.41 -18.55 -51.30
N ARG A 493 24.76 -19.30 -52.34
CA ARG A 493 25.75 -20.40 -52.24
C ARG A 493 27.14 -19.91 -51.85
N LEU A 494 27.55 -18.72 -52.28
CA LEU A 494 28.80 -18.11 -51.86
C LEU A 494 28.78 -17.76 -50.37
N VAL A 495 27.71 -17.18 -49.87
CA VAL A 495 27.53 -16.92 -48.44
C VAL A 495 27.50 -18.22 -47.65
N GLU A 496 26.80 -19.26 -48.13
CA GLU A 496 26.75 -20.58 -47.51
C GLU A 496 28.13 -21.21 -47.35
N SER A 497 29.08 -20.94 -48.28
CA SER A 497 30.43 -21.48 -48.21
C SER A 497 31.29 -20.93 -47.07
N VAL A 498 30.96 -19.75 -46.54
CA VAL A 498 31.66 -19.09 -45.43
C VAL A 498 30.90 -19.15 -44.09
N VAL A 499 29.74 -19.77 -44.08
CA VAL A 499 28.92 -19.95 -42.89
C VAL A 499 29.35 -21.16 -42.09
N GLN A 500 29.46 -21.01 -40.78
CA GLN A 500 29.76 -22.09 -39.83
C GLN A 500 28.52 -22.40 -38.96
N PRO A 501 27.99 -23.63 -39.01
CA PRO A 501 26.93 -24.02 -38.08
C PRO A 501 27.51 -24.21 -36.68
N LEU A 502 26.93 -23.53 -35.70
CA LEU A 502 27.31 -23.56 -34.28
C LEU A 502 26.11 -23.98 -33.45
N MET A 503 26.35 -24.79 -32.44
CA MET A 503 25.30 -25.24 -31.49
C MET A 503 25.65 -24.82 -30.08
N PHE A 504 24.65 -24.40 -29.33
CA PHE A 504 24.80 -24.01 -27.94
C PHE A 504 23.68 -24.66 -27.13
N ASP A 505 24.01 -25.13 -25.94
CA ASP A 505 23.04 -25.69 -25.01
C ASP A 505 22.41 -24.59 -24.16
N LYS A 506 21.28 -24.90 -23.51
CA LYS A 506 20.54 -23.95 -22.64
C LYS A 506 21.45 -23.36 -21.56
N GLY A 507 21.45 -22.04 -21.46
CA GLY A 507 22.22 -21.28 -20.48
C GLY A 507 23.64 -20.92 -20.93
N GLU A 508 24.11 -21.42 -22.10
CA GLU A 508 25.41 -21.04 -22.62
C GLU A 508 25.43 -19.60 -23.11
N VAL A 509 26.53 -18.90 -22.82
CA VAL A 509 26.77 -17.51 -23.25
C VAL A 509 27.45 -17.55 -24.65
N ILE A 510 26.68 -17.15 -25.65
CA ILE A 510 27.16 -17.12 -27.06
C ILE A 510 28.04 -15.89 -27.31
N ILE A 511 27.62 -14.74 -26.76
CA ILE A 511 28.36 -13.48 -26.85
C ILE A 511 28.48 -12.91 -25.43
N ARG A 512 29.68 -12.37 -25.08
CA ARG A 512 29.92 -11.67 -23.83
C ARG A 512 30.03 -10.16 -24.07
N GLU A 513 29.36 -9.35 -23.24
CA GLU A 513 29.49 -7.90 -23.21
C GLU A 513 30.97 -7.50 -23.08
N GLY A 514 31.42 -6.53 -23.89
CA GLY A 514 32.79 -6.03 -23.89
C GLY A 514 33.81 -6.89 -24.65
N ALA A 515 33.45 -8.08 -25.16
CA ALA A 515 34.33 -8.93 -25.99
C ALA A 515 34.55 -8.31 -27.39
N ASP A 516 35.57 -8.77 -28.08
CA ASP A 516 35.83 -8.37 -29.46
C ASP A 516 34.80 -8.96 -30.42
N ALA A 517 34.46 -8.17 -31.43
CA ALA A 517 33.32 -8.44 -32.30
C ALA A 517 33.78 -8.86 -33.71
N ASN A 518 34.20 -10.11 -33.87
CA ASN A 518 34.69 -10.68 -35.13
C ASN A 518 33.72 -11.66 -35.82
N LEU A 519 32.63 -12.01 -35.17
CA LEU A 519 31.59 -12.90 -35.67
C LEU A 519 30.23 -12.26 -35.50
N PHE A 520 29.32 -12.40 -36.46
CA PHE A 520 27.90 -12.19 -36.23
C PHE A 520 27.14 -13.50 -36.52
N PHE A 521 25.94 -13.59 -35.99
CA PHE A 521 25.17 -14.83 -35.97
C PHE A 521 23.79 -14.63 -36.58
N VAL A 522 23.30 -15.68 -37.23
CA VAL A 522 21.90 -15.80 -37.62
C VAL A 522 21.31 -17.01 -36.91
N LEU A 523 20.21 -16.80 -36.20
CA LEU A 523 19.53 -17.86 -35.44
C LEU A 523 18.71 -18.74 -36.37
N ALA A 524 19.10 -20.02 -36.47
CA ALA A 524 18.41 -20.99 -37.31
C ALA A 524 17.36 -21.79 -36.53
N ARG A 525 17.57 -22.02 -35.22
CA ARG A 525 16.65 -22.73 -34.35
C ARG A 525 16.84 -22.30 -32.91
N GLY A 526 15.71 -22.26 -32.13
CA GLY A 526 15.70 -21.94 -30.72
C GLY A 526 15.52 -20.46 -30.46
N THR A 527 15.77 -20.05 -29.22
CA THR A 527 15.59 -18.66 -28.74
C THR A 527 16.80 -18.23 -27.93
N VAL A 528 17.25 -16.99 -28.09
CA VAL A 528 18.32 -16.39 -27.30
C VAL A 528 17.85 -15.11 -26.62
N SER A 529 18.38 -14.83 -25.44
CA SER A 529 18.13 -13.61 -24.67
C SER A 529 19.28 -12.63 -24.77
N VAL A 530 18.96 -11.36 -25.02
CA VAL A 530 19.90 -10.24 -24.94
C VAL A 530 19.86 -9.70 -23.51
N GLN A 531 21.02 -9.67 -22.84
CA GLN A 531 21.12 -9.25 -21.44
C GLN A 531 22.17 -8.14 -21.29
N ILE A 532 21.82 -7.09 -20.54
CA ILE A 532 22.72 -6.00 -20.18
C ILE A 532 22.92 -5.93 -18.66
N ARG A 533 24.06 -5.42 -18.22
CA ARG A 533 24.30 -5.13 -16.80
C ARG A 533 23.46 -3.94 -16.35
N VAL A 534 22.92 -4.04 -15.15
CA VAL A 534 22.17 -2.92 -14.55
C VAL A 534 23.16 -1.99 -13.86
N PRO A 535 23.31 -0.72 -14.31
CA PRO A 535 24.22 0.22 -13.68
C PRO A 535 23.92 0.39 -12.18
N GLY A 536 24.96 0.33 -11.34
CA GLY A 536 24.85 0.51 -9.89
C GLY A 536 24.30 -0.68 -9.09
N GLN A 537 24.03 -1.84 -9.72
CA GLN A 537 23.52 -3.03 -9.04
C GLN A 537 24.45 -4.27 -9.11
N GLY A 538 25.77 -4.05 -9.18
CA GLY A 538 26.76 -5.13 -9.24
C GLY A 538 26.64 -5.98 -10.51
N ASP A 539 26.70 -7.32 -10.36
CA ASP A 539 26.61 -8.26 -11.50
C ASP A 539 25.18 -8.59 -11.95
N ARG A 540 24.19 -7.85 -11.46
CA ARG A 540 22.79 -8.08 -11.85
C ARG A 540 22.58 -7.74 -13.32
N LYS A 541 22.11 -8.74 -14.08
CA LYS A 541 21.77 -8.60 -15.50
C LYS A 541 20.26 -8.50 -15.69
N LYS A 542 19.84 -7.70 -16.67
CA LYS A 542 18.45 -7.54 -17.08
C LYS A 542 18.33 -8.02 -18.54
N ARG A 543 17.36 -8.90 -18.82
CA ARG A 543 16.94 -9.24 -20.18
C ARG A 543 16.27 -8.02 -20.81
N VAL A 544 16.76 -7.57 -21.93
CA VAL A 544 16.24 -6.42 -22.67
C VAL A 544 15.55 -6.80 -23.96
N ALA A 545 15.87 -7.97 -24.52
CA ALA A 545 15.21 -8.51 -25.71
C ALA A 545 15.34 -10.03 -25.76
N SER A 546 14.54 -10.69 -26.58
CA SER A 546 14.75 -12.04 -27.06
C SER A 546 14.71 -12.08 -28.57
N ILE A 547 15.43 -13.06 -29.14
CA ILE A 547 15.63 -13.23 -30.59
C ILE A 547 15.18 -14.63 -30.97
N GLY A 548 14.30 -14.71 -31.96
CA GLY A 548 13.81 -15.98 -32.53
C GLY A 548 14.50 -16.38 -33.83
N PRO A 549 14.16 -17.57 -34.37
CA PRO A 549 14.72 -18.07 -35.63
C PRO A 549 14.48 -17.11 -36.81
N GLY A 550 15.41 -17.08 -37.77
CA GLY A 550 15.34 -16.20 -38.93
C GLY A 550 15.92 -14.81 -38.72
N LEU A 551 16.28 -14.44 -37.47
CA LEU A 551 16.86 -13.14 -37.13
C LEU A 551 18.35 -13.21 -36.88
N SER A 552 19.06 -12.08 -37.08
CA SER A 552 20.48 -11.92 -36.80
C SER A 552 20.73 -11.26 -35.44
N PHE A 553 21.93 -11.53 -34.89
CA PHE A 553 22.41 -10.85 -33.69
C PHE A 553 23.96 -10.73 -33.72
N GLY A 554 24.46 -9.72 -32.98
CA GLY A 554 25.89 -9.39 -32.99
C GLY A 554 26.35 -8.68 -34.28
N GLU A 555 25.39 -8.18 -35.06
CA GLU A 555 25.57 -7.48 -36.35
C GLU A 555 26.22 -6.09 -36.20
N MET A 556 26.19 -5.49 -34.99
CA MET A 556 26.89 -4.22 -34.71
C MET A 556 28.39 -4.29 -35.08
N ALA A 557 28.98 -5.46 -34.88
CA ALA A 557 30.35 -5.72 -35.28
C ALA A 557 30.64 -5.48 -36.78
N LEU A 558 29.64 -5.70 -37.62
CA LEU A 558 29.75 -5.47 -39.07
C LEU A 558 29.70 -3.97 -39.39
N LEU A 559 29.00 -3.19 -38.58
CA LEU A 559 28.71 -1.78 -38.83
C LEU A 559 29.81 -0.86 -38.26
N ASP A 560 30.20 -1.03 -37.01
CA ASP A 560 31.07 -0.08 -36.31
C ASP A 560 32.43 -0.68 -35.88
N GLY A 561 32.58 -2.02 -35.94
CA GLY A 561 33.78 -2.72 -35.48
C GLY A 561 34.05 -2.58 -33.99
N GLY A 562 33.03 -2.15 -33.21
CA GLY A 562 33.10 -1.90 -31.77
C GLY A 562 33.10 -3.19 -30.94
N LYS A 563 33.15 -3.02 -29.60
CA LYS A 563 33.00 -4.13 -28.66
C LYS A 563 31.52 -4.55 -28.51
N ARG A 564 31.32 -5.77 -28.04
CA ARG A 564 29.98 -6.32 -27.81
C ARG A 564 29.21 -5.46 -26.80
N SER A 565 28.02 -5.03 -27.14
CA SER A 565 27.16 -4.15 -26.30
C SER A 565 26.32 -4.88 -25.26
N ALA A 566 26.18 -6.21 -25.36
CA ALA A 566 25.35 -7.02 -24.47
C ALA A 566 25.84 -8.48 -24.44
N ASP A 567 25.42 -9.21 -23.40
CA ASP A 567 25.52 -10.68 -23.41
C ASP A 567 24.37 -11.27 -24.23
N ILE A 568 24.66 -12.34 -24.99
CA ILE A 568 23.64 -13.18 -25.62
C ILE A 568 23.72 -14.57 -25.00
N VAL A 569 22.60 -15.03 -24.47
CA VAL A 569 22.51 -16.31 -23.77
C VAL A 569 21.44 -17.19 -24.42
N ALA A 570 21.72 -18.46 -24.58
CA ALA A 570 20.79 -19.44 -25.13
C ALA A 570 19.68 -19.77 -24.09
N ASP A 571 18.43 -19.53 -24.41
CA ASP A 571 17.29 -19.85 -23.53
C ASP A 571 16.89 -21.33 -23.58
N GLU A 572 17.26 -22.00 -24.65
CA GLU A 572 17.07 -23.42 -24.93
C GLU A 572 18.24 -23.91 -25.79
N ARG A 573 18.22 -25.15 -26.28
CA ARG A 573 19.23 -25.61 -27.26
C ARG A 573 19.03 -24.89 -28.58
N VAL A 574 20.04 -24.14 -29.02
CA VAL A 574 20.01 -23.29 -30.22
C VAL A 574 20.97 -23.77 -31.30
N ILE A 575 20.61 -23.50 -32.55
CA ILE A 575 21.48 -23.66 -33.71
C ILE A 575 21.61 -22.27 -34.35
N CYS A 576 22.86 -21.82 -34.51
CA CYS A 576 23.19 -20.55 -35.13
C CYS A 576 24.09 -20.77 -36.35
N TYR A 577 23.99 -19.90 -37.33
CA TYR A 577 24.95 -19.74 -38.39
C TYR A 577 25.89 -18.59 -38.05
N GLY A 578 27.16 -18.89 -37.77
CA GLY A 578 28.20 -17.89 -37.50
C GLY A 578 28.87 -17.46 -38.80
N LEU A 579 28.98 -16.13 -39.01
CA LEU A 579 29.67 -15.53 -40.14
C LEU A 579 30.80 -14.65 -39.62
N ARG A 580 32.04 -14.94 -40.05
CA ARG A 580 33.19 -14.11 -39.73
C ARG A 580 33.16 -12.84 -40.58
N VAL A 581 33.27 -11.70 -39.92
CA VAL A 581 33.22 -10.37 -40.57
C VAL A 581 34.32 -10.26 -41.64
N GLU A 582 35.50 -10.80 -41.36
CA GLU A 582 36.65 -10.76 -42.27
C GLU A 582 36.40 -11.59 -43.52
N GLN A 583 35.93 -12.84 -43.38
CA GLN A 583 35.58 -13.71 -44.51
C GLN A 583 34.46 -13.14 -45.37
N LEU A 584 33.47 -12.50 -44.75
CA LEU A 584 32.40 -11.85 -45.50
C LEU A 584 32.93 -10.64 -46.27
N ARG A 585 33.85 -9.85 -45.69
CA ARG A 585 34.50 -8.71 -46.38
C ARG A 585 35.36 -9.20 -47.57
N GLU A 586 36.11 -10.25 -47.41
CA GLU A 586 36.91 -10.85 -48.50
C GLU A 586 36.01 -11.30 -49.66
N LEU A 587 34.91 -12.01 -49.35
CA LEU A 587 33.93 -12.45 -50.34
C LEU A 587 33.32 -11.26 -51.10
N THR A 588 33.08 -10.14 -50.42
CA THR A 588 32.44 -8.95 -51.00
C THR A 588 33.39 -8.08 -51.84
N VAL A 589 34.70 -8.31 -51.80
CA VAL A 589 35.65 -7.68 -52.75
C VAL A 589 35.35 -8.12 -54.17
N GLU A 590 35.08 -9.42 -54.39
CA GLU A 590 34.74 -9.97 -55.71
C GLU A 590 33.23 -9.83 -56.03
N HIS A 591 32.39 -9.81 -54.99
CA HIS A 591 30.91 -9.79 -55.08
C HIS A 591 30.29 -8.65 -54.24
N PRO A 592 30.49 -7.36 -54.58
CA PRO A 592 30.07 -6.21 -53.75
C PRO A 592 28.54 -6.14 -53.52
N ASN A 593 27.75 -6.68 -54.43
CA ASN A 593 26.28 -6.72 -54.27
C ASN A 593 25.84 -7.49 -53.04
N ILE A 594 26.59 -8.51 -52.60
CA ILE A 594 26.28 -9.25 -51.37
C ILE A 594 26.28 -8.30 -50.16
N MET A 595 27.33 -7.48 -49.99
CA MET A 595 27.43 -6.52 -48.90
C MET A 595 26.36 -5.44 -48.99
N ILE A 596 26.11 -4.88 -50.17
CA ILE A 596 25.10 -3.86 -50.40
C ILE A 596 23.71 -4.39 -49.99
N THR A 597 23.39 -5.61 -50.38
CA THR A 597 22.10 -6.24 -50.03
C THR A 597 22.00 -6.50 -48.52
N ILE A 598 23.03 -7.06 -47.88
CA ILE A 598 23.04 -7.32 -46.43
C ILE A 598 22.90 -6.01 -45.65
N LEU A 599 23.69 -4.98 -45.93
CA LEU A 599 23.63 -3.69 -45.25
C LEU A 599 22.31 -2.98 -45.50
N GLY A 600 21.75 -3.05 -46.71
CA GLY A 600 20.44 -2.52 -47.04
C GLY A 600 19.31 -3.19 -46.22
N ASN A 601 19.37 -4.49 -46.05
CA ASN A 601 18.41 -5.24 -45.24
C ASN A 601 18.54 -4.92 -43.75
N LEU A 602 19.76 -4.85 -43.19
CA LEU A 602 20.04 -4.41 -41.82
C LEU A 602 19.52 -3.01 -41.55
N THR A 603 19.81 -2.05 -42.44
CA THR A 603 19.38 -0.65 -42.29
C THR A 603 17.85 -0.56 -42.27
N ARG A 604 17.18 -1.34 -43.11
CA ARG A 604 15.72 -1.39 -43.14
C ARG A 604 15.16 -1.95 -41.82
N GLU A 605 15.75 -3.03 -41.32
CA GLU A 605 15.37 -3.65 -40.06
C GLU A 605 15.55 -2.69 -38.86
N PHE A 606 16.68 -1.98 -38.77
CA PHE A 606 16.90 -0.98 -37.71
C PHE A 606 15.93 0.21 -37.80
N SER A 607 15.65 0.68 -39.01
CA SER A 607 14.68 1.80 -39.19
C SER A 607 13.28 1.41 -38.76
N GLU A 608 12.86 0.17 -38.97
CA GLU A 608 11.56 -0.35 -38.53
C GLU A 608 11.51 -0.52 -37.01
N ARG A 609 12.58 -1.05 -36.41
CA ARG A 609 12.72 -1.18 -34.94
C ARG A 609 12.62 0.19 -34.25
N LEU A 610 13.29 1.22 -34.80
CA LEU A 610 13.28 2.57 -34.23
C LEU A 610 11.89 3.22 -34.34
N ARG A 611 11.22 3.07 -35.48
CA ARG A 611 9.85 3.59 -35.63
C ARG A 611 8.89 2.97 -34.61
N HIS A 612 8.97 1.65 -34.45
CA HIS A 612 8.12 0.95 -33.50
C HIS A 612 8.39 1.36 -32.05
N ALA A 613 9.66 1.49 -31.65
CA ALA A 613 10.02 1.97 -30.31
C ALA A 613 9.47 3.39 -30.04
N ASN A 614 9.48 4.28 -31.04
CA ASN A 614 8.91 5.63 -30.90
C ASN A 614 7.39 5.60 -30.76
N GLU A 615 6.68 4.72 -31.47
CA GLU A 615 5.24 4.53 -31.33
C GLU A 615 4.87 4.00 -29.94
N GLU A 616 5.63 3.03 -29.43
CA GLU A 616 5.44 2.50 -28.08
C GLU A 616 5.63 3.57 -26.99
N ILE A 617 6.67 4.40 -27.11
CA ILE A 617 6.93 5.50 -26.16
C ILE A 617 5.72 6.43 -26.13
N GLY A 618 5.19 6.82 -27.29
CA GLY A 618 4.03 7.72 -27.38
C GLY A 618 2.74 7.16 -26.76
N VAL A 619 2.59 5.85 -26.63
CA VAL A 619 1.42 5.20 -25.98
C VAL A 619 1.67 4.98 -24.50
N LEU A 620 2.93 4.83 -24.10
CA LEU A 620 3.31 4.52 -22.71
C LEU A 620 3.53 5.77 -21.84
N GLU A 621 3.69 6.95 -22.44
CA GLU A 621 3.65 8.26 -21.77
C GLU A 621 2.20 8.71 -21.50
#